data_b2262866ec5b905feed5b27bda3e7b56
#
_entry.id   b2262866ec5b905feed5b27bda3e7b56
#
_cell.length_a   1.000
_cell.length_b   1.000
_cell.length_c   1.000
_cell.angle_alpha   90.00
_cell.angle_beta   90.00
_cell.angle_gamma   90.00
#
_symmetry.space_group_name_H-M   'P 1'
#
loop_
_entity.id
_entity.type
_entity.pdbx_description
1 polymer ?
#
loop_
_entity_poly.entity_id
_entity_poly.type
_entity_poly.pdbx_seq_one_letter_code
_entity_poly.pdbx_strand_id
1 'polypeptide(L)'
;MKKKIILLTIIICTLLCGCQPKNPNAATATVTGSEPQGGVTDEYVSPADEEPPPYDIPMTDGTEASSIFAVPTTGAAATVTVTAGSRVTSPATKPHTTAVKPTSPAPKPTEQPQTASGKKIYGVWISCYDHPSAAGKTVEEYRAATDAMFKKISDFGLNTAFVHMVAFSDAFYKSDIYPYSSYIAGKEGASLSFDPFAVLLSSAKKYGVEVHGWINPFRVSHKNDPSLLSAKNPAKLILDSGNADGDVCILPNGIYYNPASPAVHARIISGVKEILGKYDIAGIHIDDYFYPSTDKSVDEKQYSAYTAKGGKLSLKDWRISSVNAFVSSLYSAVKAVDPSLTVSISPAAQRDKNKNSLYADCDLWLSTNGYADIIIPQIYFGFRHEKCDFNSMLAQWGGLKRHSGMHLLCGIAAYKCGKEDKYAGSGSKEWLESSDIMLRQAQSIAANKNYDGFVVYSYSDLSRKSCAEEMERLREYIKNNGN
;
A
#
# COMPACT_ATOMS: atom_id res chain seq x y z
N MET A 1 -58.94 29.16 -26.34
CA MET A 1 -59.16 30.59 -26.67
C MET A 1 -57.91 31.39 -26.28
N LYS A 2 -57.33 32.09 -27.27
CA LYS A 2 -56.45 33.30 -27.20
C LYS A 2 -55.13 33.15 -26.40
N LYS A 3 -53.91 32.95 -27.02
CA LYS A 3 -53.05 33.81 -27.88
C LYS A 3 -52.81 35.24 -27.32
N LYS A 4 -51.46 35.53 -27.11
CA LYS A 4 -50.66 36.72 -27.51
C LYS A 4 -49.33 36.66 -26.75
N ILE A 5 -48.15 36.54 -27.27
CA ILE A 5 -47.23 37.19 -28.25
C ILE A 5 -47.12 38.72 -28.04
N ILE A 6 -45.89 39.23 -27.83
CA ILE A 6 -45.24 40.51 -28.23
C ILE A 6 -43.87 40.53 -27.53
N LEU A 7 -42.72 40.45 -28.20
CA LEU A 7 -41.95 41.20 -29.21
C LEU A 7 -41.04 42.30 -28.61
N LEU A 8 -39.73 42.07 -28.67
CA LEU A 8 -38.59 42.86 -29.21
C LEU A 8 -38.52 44.36 -29.00
N THR A 9 -37.37 44.88 -28.49
CA THR A 9 -36.73 46.11 -29.05
C THR A 9 -35.22 46.12 -28.79
N ILE A 10 -34.44 46.22 -29.85
CA ILE A 10 -33.03 46.53 -30.00
C ILE A 10 -32.85 48.05 -30.01
N ILE A 11 -31.83 48.58 -29.38
CA ILE A 11 -31.25 49.86 -29.76
C ILE A 11 -29.72 49.82 -29.74
N ILE A 12 -29.16 50.05 -30.93
CA ILE A 12 -27.78 50.31 -31.27
C ILE A 12 -27.52 51.83 -31.15
N CYS A 13 -26.35 52.20 -30.60
CA CYS A 13 -25.76 53.51 -30.99
C CYS A 13 -24.24 53.42 -30.98
N THR A 14 -23.68 53.80 -32.10
CA THR A 14 -22.30 53.83 -32.54
C THR A 14 -21.69 55.24 -32.45
N LEU A 15 -20.32 55.29 -32.55
CA LEU A 15 -19.45 56.37 -33.08
C LEU A 15 -18.94 57.41 -32.05
N LEU A 16 -17.68 57.92 -32.03
CA LEU A 16 -16.55 58.05 -32.96
C LEU A 16 -15.31 58.59 -32.22
N CYS A 17 -14.10 58.28 -32.71
CA CYS A 17 -12.86 59.05 -32.89
C CYS A 17 -12.13 59.64 -31.68
N GLY A 18 -10.83 59.58 -31.51
CA GLY A 18 -9.71 59.72 -32.38
C GLY A 18 -8.37 59.87 -31.66
N CYS A 19 -7.30 59.47 -32.34
CA CYS A 19 -5.92 59.94 -32.34
C CYS A 19 -4.94 59.65 -31.18
N GLN A 20 -3.89 58.86 -31.52
CA GLN A 20 -2.56 58.68 -30.90
C GLN A 20 -1.69 59.97 -30.92
N PRO A 21 -0.52 60.06 -30.18
CA PRO A 21 0.64 59.22 -30.40
C PRO A 21 1.61 58.93 -29.20
N LYS A 22 2.33 57.79 -29.35
CA LYS A 22 3.74 57.44 -29.00
C LYS A 22 4.35 57.66 -27.59
N ASN A 23 4.56 56.54 -26.87
CA ASN A 23 5.81 55.87 -26.36
C ASN A 23 6.86 56.72 -25.60
N PRO A 24 7.73 56.13 -24.69
CA PRO A 24 7.93 54.74 -24.26
C PRO A 24 8.20 54.52 -22.73
N ASN A 25 8.20 53.23 -22.35
CA ASN A 25 8.82 52.65 -21.17
C ASN A 25 8.18 52.83 -19.78
N ALA A 26 7.43 51.83 -19.36
CA ALA A 26 7.50 51.25 -18.00
C ALA A 26 6.71 49.94 -17.96
N ALA A 27 7.36 48.87 -17.47
CA ALA A 27 6.77 47.56 -17.24
C ALA A 27 5.72 47.62 -16.11
N THR A 28 4.49 47.26 -16.43
CA THR A 28 3.46 47.01 -15.42
C THR A 28 2.74 45.74 -15.78
N ALA A 29 2.82 44.77 -14.89
CA ALA A 29 2.12 43.47 -15.00
C ALA A 29 0.61 43.73 -14.90
N THR A 30 -0.11 43.39 -15.94
CA THR A 30 -1.57 43.41 -15.96
C THR A 30 -2.09 41.99 -15.62
N VAL A 31 -2.75 41.88 -14.48
CA VAL A 31 -3.58 40.71 -14.13
C VAL A 31 -4.87 40.83 -14.93
N THR A 32 -5.05 39.97 -15.93
CA THR A 32 -6.35 39.77 -16.58
C THR A 32 -7.05 38.63 -15.90
N GLY A 33 -8.11 38.91 -15.13
CA GLY A 33 -9.07 37.94 -14.69
C GLY A 33 -9.86 37.41 -15.89
N SER A 34 -9.86 36.09 -16.06
CA SER A 34 -10.84 35.36 -16.87
C SER A 34 -11.65 34.48 -15.96
N GLU A 35 -12.97 34.58 -16.02
CA GLU A 35 -13.94 33.72 -15.35
C GLU A 35 -13.73 32.25 -15.70
N PRO A 36 -14.02 31.31 -14.77
CA PRO A 36 -13.90 29.90 -15.04
C PRO A 36 -15.15 29.41 -15.79
N GLN A 37 -15.00 29.04 -17.06
CA GLN A 37 -15.95 28.15 -17.69
C GLN A 37 -15.68 26.72 -17.18
N GLY A 38 -16.70 26.12 -16.58
CA GLY A 38 -16.68 24.79 -16.04
C GLY A 38 -16.49 23.71 -17.11
N GLY A 39 -15.71 22.76 -16.76
CA GLY A 39 -15.41 21.55 -17.51
C GLY A 39 -14.20 20.89 -16.86
N VAL A 40 -14.31 20.48 -15.58
CA VAL A 40 -13.31 19.63 -14.93
C VAL A 40 -13.49 18.23 -15.50
N THR A 41 -12.78 17.91 -16.55
CA THR A 41 -12.39 16.55 -16.83
C THR A 41 -11.22 16.26 -15.89
N ASP A 42 -11.51 15.74 -14.70
CA ASP A 42 -10.48 15.14 -13.86
C ASP A 42 -9.86 14.00 -14.66
N GLU A 43 -8.74 14.28 -15.28
CA GLU A 43 -7.88 13.24 -15.84
C GLU A 43 -7.34 12.45 -14.65
N TYR A 44 -7.85 11.24 -14.46
CA TYR A 44 -7.43 10.31 -13.42
C TYR A 44 -5.92 10.04 -13.57
N VAL A 45 -5.13 10.63 -12.68
CA VAL A 45 -3.72 10.29 -12.53
C VAL A 45 -3.66 9.08 -11.60
N SER A 46 -3.29 7.92 -12.16
CA SER A 46 -3.04 6.72 -11.36
C SER A 46 -1.94 7.01 -10.33
N PRO A 47 -2.05 6.52 -9.07
CA PRO A 47 -0.98 6.65 -8.07
C PRO A 47 0.35 6.03 -8.49
N ALA A 48 0.33 5.18 -9.51
CA ALA A 48 1.53 4.65 -10.16
C ALA A 48 2.08 5.62 -11.22
N ASP A 49 1.31 6.64 -11.63
CA ASP A 49 1.78 7.75 -12.47
C ASP A 49 2.34 8.90 -11.59
N GLU A 50 1.98 8.97 -10.29
CA GLU A 50 2.76 9.66 -9.28
C GLU A 50 3.97 8.81 -8.94
N GLU A 51 4.97 8.80 -9.82
CA GLU A 51 6.28 8.34 -9.41
C GLU A 51 6.68 9.08 -8.14
N PRO A 52 7.27 8.37 -7.16
CA PRO A 52 8.02 9.06 -6.14
C PRO A 52 9.03 9.94 -6.89
N PRO A 53 9.22 11.22 -6.47
CA PRO A 53 10.16 12.10 -7.15
C PRO A 53 11.46 11.32 -7.36
N PRO A 54 12.10 11.45 -8.53
CA PRO A 54 13.31 10.72 -8.80
C PRO A 54 14.27 11.01 -7.66
N TYR A 55 14.57 9.99 -6.86
CA TYR A 55 15.73 10.07 -5.98
C TYR A 55 16.92 10.02 -6.91
N ASP A 56 17.36 11.18 -7.37
CA ASP A 56 18.67 11.37 -7.97
C ASP A 56 19.70 11.11 -6.87
N ILE A 57 20.00 9.83 -6.66
CA ILE A 57 21.28 9.44 -6.10
C ILE A 57 22.21 9.40 -7.32
N PRO A 58 23.20 10.31 -7.42
CA PRO A 58 24.21 10.20 -8.44
C PRO A 58 24.85 8.81 -8.28
N MET A 59 24.73 7.98 -9.32
CA MET A 59 25.54 6.78 -9.43
C MET A 59 26.98 7.27 -9.62
N THR A 60 27.70 7.41 -8.52
CA THR A 60 29.15 7.55 -8.60
C THR A 60 29.68 6.22 -9.15
N ASP A 61 30.22 6.28 -10.35
CA ASP A 61 31.05 5.24 -10.93
C ASP A 61 32.17 4.89 -9.95
N GLY A 62 31.99 3.78 -9.25
CA GLY A 62 33.00 3.18 -8.38
C GLY A 62 33.82 2.19 -9.15
N THR A 63 34.75 2.68 -9.98
CA THR A 63 35.93 1.91 -10.36
C THR A 63 36.97 1.98 -9.27
N GLU A 64 37.55 0.79 -8.97
CA GLU A 64 38.69 0.48 -8.08
C GLU A 64 38.42 0.37 -6.57
N ALA A 65 38.56 -0.82 -5.96
CA ALA A 65 39.80 -1.51 -5.74
C ALA A 65 39.54 -2.94 -5.22
N SER A 66 40.10 -3.91 -5.91
CA SER A 66 40.40 -5.23 -5.39
C SER A 66 41.42 -5.11 -4.27
N SER A 67 41.08 -5.57 -3.06
CA SER A 67 42.09 -6.06 -2.12
C SER A 67 41.53 -7.21 -1.29
N ILE A 68 42.21 -8.31 -1.49
CA ILE A 68 42.19 -9.60 -0.82
C ILE A 68 42.29 -9.42 0.69
N PHE A 69 41.34 -10.01 1.45
CA PHE A 69 41.65 -10.45 2.80
C PHE A 69 41.09 -11.86 3.03
N ALA A 70 42.05 -12.73 3.29
CA ALA A 70 41.88 -14.12 3.66
C ALA A 70 41.19 -14.24 5.04
N VAL A 71 40.33 -15.24 5.16
CA VAL A 71 39.72 -15.71 6.42
C VAL A 71 40.73 -16.57 7.18
N PRO A 72 40.98 -16.33 8.46
CA PRO A 72 41.52 -17.38 9.34
C PRO A 72 40.40 -18.07 10.10
N THR A 73 40.23 -19.33 9.85
CA THR A 73 39.55 -20.27 10.72
C THR A 73 40.45 -20.60 11.91
N THR A 74 40.04 -20.29 13.14
CA THR A 74 40.39 -21.08 14.34
C THR A 74 39.30 -20.90 15.40
N GLY A 75 38.81 -22.04 15.87
CA GLY A 75 37.83 -22.13 16.93
C GLY A 75 38.48 -21.95 18.33
N ALA A 76 37.66 -21.53 19.28
CA ALA A 76 37.80 -21.87 20.69
C ALA A 76 36.45 -21.66 21.38
N ALA A 77 35.91 -22.74 21.92
CA ALA A 77 34.78 -22.73 22.82
C ALA A 77 35.20 -22.14 24.16
N ALA A 78 34.52 -21.13 24.66
CA ALA A 78 34.66 -20.63 26.02
C ALA A 78 33.50 -21.14 26.87
N THR A 79 33.84 -22.05 27.76
CA THR A 79 33.00 -22.55 28.85
C THR A 79 32.90 -21.48 29.93
N VAL A 80 31.72 -21.03 30.28
CA VAL A 80 31.50 -20.14 31.44
C VAL A 80 31.05 -21.00 32.60
N THR A 81 31.92 -21.08 33.58
CA THR A 81 31.70 -21.71 34.91
C THR A 81 30.96 -20.73 35.82
N VAL A 82 29.78 -21.09 36.28
CA VAL A 82 29.03 -20.33 37.28
C VAL A 82 29.39 -20.90 38.65
N THR A 83 30.03 -20.05 39.47
CA THR A 83 30.36 -20.36 40.85
C THR A 83 29.17 -20.03 41.76
N ALA A 84 28.73 -21.04 42.54
CA ALA A 84 27.70 -20.88 43.55
C ALA A 84 28.30 -20.29 44.83
N GLY A 85 27.57 -19.39 45.49
CA GLY A 85 27.92 -18.79 46.78
C GLY A 85 26.69 -18.46 47.63
N SER A 86 26.53 -19.29 48.60
CA SER A 86 26.08 -19.17 50.00
C SER A 86 24.63 -18.86 50.36
N ARG A 87 24.12 -19.79 50.95
CA ARG A 87 23.08 -20.23 51.89
C ARG A 87 22.81 -19.26 53.06
N VAL A 88 21.53 -18.92 53.30
CA VAL A 88 21.00 -18.54 54.61
C VAL A 88 19.74 -19.40 54.86
N THR A 89 19.68 -19.96 56.06
CA THR A 89 18.78 -21.01 56.54
C THR A 89 17.54 -20.47 57.25
N SER A 90 16.35 -21.03 56.92
CA SER A 90 15.30 -21.63 57.79
C SER A 90 14.31 -20.74 58.54
N PRO A 91 13.09 -21.27 58.94
CA PRO A 91 12.65 -22.65 59.02
C PRO A 91 11.26 -22.98 58.45
N ALA A 92 11.01 -24.27 58.38
CA ALA A 92 9.91 -24.97 57.76
C ALA A 92 8.57 -24.92 58.51
N THR A 93 7.47 -24.90 57.75
CA THR A 93 6.17 -25.44 58.16
C THR A 93 5.70 -26.38 57.10
N LYS A 94 5.29 -27.59 57.51
CA LYS A 94 4.88 -28.70 56.66
C LYS A 94 3.52 -28.43 55.99
N PRO A 95 3.36 -28.86 54.73
CA PRO A 95 2.06 -28.78 54.02
C PRO A 95 1.29 -30.12 54.16
N HIS A 96 -0.01 -29.93 54.18
CA HIS A 96 -1.02 -30.96 54.05
C HIS A 96 -1.12 -31.35 52.55
N THR A 97 -0.88 -32.60 52.25
CA THR A 97 -1.04 -33.20 50.91
C THR A 97 -2.50 -33.51 50.64
N THR A 98 -3.06 -32.90 49.62
CA THR A 98 -4.20 -33.46 48.87
C THR A 98 -3.77 -33.60 47.40
N ALA A 99 -3.64 -34.83 46.97
CA ALA A 99 -3.35 -35.18 45.59
C ALA A 99 -4.56 -34.88 44.70
N VAL A 100 -4.42 -33.91 43.79
CA VAL A 100 -5.33 -33.75 42.66
C VAL A 100 -4.70 -34.38 41.43
N LYS A 101 -5.36 -35.39 40.90
CA LYS A 101 -5.01 -36.12 39.67
C LYS A 101 -5.10 -35.15 38.48
N PRO A 102 -4.11 -35.02 37.61
CA PRO A 102 -4.22 -34.27 36.38
C PRO A 102 -4.92 -35.12 35.33
N THR A 103 -6.14 -34.74 34.97
CA THR A 103 -6.84 -35.20 33.79
C THR A 103 -7.07 -34.03 32.86
N SER A 104 -6.12 -33.80 31.98
CA SER A 104 -6.38 -33.23 30.65
C SER A 104 -5.20 -33.54 29.74
N PRO A 105 -5.39 -34.14 28.58
CA PRO A 105 -4.30 -34.37 27.64
C PRO A 105 -3.88 -32.99 27.09
N ALA A 106 -2.57 -32.83 26.85
CA ALA A 106 -2.02 -31.66 26.15
C ALA A 106 -2.76 -31.46 24.84
N PRO A 107 -3.05 -30.19 24.45
CA PRO A 107 -3.66 -29.93 23.17
C PRO A 107 -2.71 -30.48 22.08
N LYS A 108 -3.27 -31.33 21.23
CA LYS A 108 -2.63 -31.77 19.99
C LYS A 108 -2.24 -30.52 19.20
N PRO A 109 -1.07 -30.48 18.54
CA PRO A 109 -0.75 -29.38 17.63
C PRO A 109 -1.91 -29.27 16.63
N THR A 110 -2.62 -28.16 16.64
CA THR A 110 -3.64 -27.87 15.64
C THR A 110 -2.89 -27.76 14.33
N GLU A 111 -3.19 -28.64 13.38
CA GLU A 111 -2.77 -28.49 12.00
C GLU A 111 -3.16 -27.08 11.56
N GLN A 112 -2.16 -26.29 11.11
CA GLN A 112 -2.43 -25.00 10.50
C GLN A 112 -3.46 -25.20 9.38
N PRO A 113 -4.46 -24.32 9.26
CA PRO A 113 -5.37 -24.37 8.13
C PRO A 113 -4.52 -24.28 6.87
N GLN A 114 -4.47 -25.36 6.11
CA GLN A 114 -3.98 -25.32 4.74
C GLN A 114 -4.96 -24.40 4.01
N THR A 115 -4.47 -23.29 3.48
CA THR A 115 -5.20 -22.55 2.42
C THR A 115 -5.64 -23.60 1.43
N ALA A 116 -6.91 -23.57 1.04
CA ALA A 116 -7.54 -24.60 0.24
C ALA A 116 -6.62 -24.98 -0.93
N SER A 117 -6.11 -26.19 -0.88
CA SER A 117 -5.11 -26.78 -1.76
C SER A 117 -5.44 -26.49 -3.22
N GLY A 118 -4.60 -25.76 -3.91
CA GLY A 118 -4.50 -25.76 -5.38
C GLY A 118 -5.22 -24.65 -6.14
N LYS A 119 -6.01 -23.78 -5.52
CA LYS A 119 -6.70 -22.70 -6.26
C LYS A 119 -5.74 -21.51 -6.48
N LYS A 120 -5.57 -21.10 -7.75
CA LYS A 120 -4.81 -19.91 -8.09
C LYS A 120 -5.51 -18.65 -7.59
N ILE A 121 -4.72 -17.67 -7.12
CA ILE A 121 -5.21 -16.37 -6.73
C ILE A 121 -5.08 -15.41 -7.92
N TYR A 122 -6.22 -14.99 -8.45
CA TYR A 122 -6.30 -13.94 -9.46
C TYR A 122 -6.95 -12.73 -8.79
N GLY A 123 -6.12 -11.78 -8.41
CA GLY A 123 -6.53 -10.63 -7.61
C GLY A 123 -6.61 -9.33 -8.38
N VAL A 124 -7.22 -8.33 -7.74
CA VAL A 124 -7.23 -6.95 -8.19
C VAL A 124 -7.05 -6.02 -6.99
N TRP A 125 -6.30 -4.93 -7.16
CA TRP A 125 -6.29 -3.83 -6.22
C TRP A 125 -7.45 -2.87 -6.52
N ILE A 126 -8.20 -2.52 -5.47
CA ILE A 126 -9.18 -1.44 -5.45
C ILE A 126 -8.57 -0.33 -4.61
N SER A 127 -7.97 0.66 -5.27
CA SER A 127 -7.27 1.76 -4.63
C SER A 127 -8.26 2.79 -4.05
N CYS A 128 -7.76 3.77 -3.31
CA CYS A 128 -8.57 4.88 -2.81
C CYS A 128 -9.28 5.67 -3.94
N TYR A 129 -8.73 5.66 -5.14
CA TYR A 129 -9.30 6.32 -6.32
C TYR A 129 -10.40 5.50 -7.02
N ASP A 130 -10.44 4.19 -6.79
CA ASP A 130 -11.39 3.27 -7.44
C ASP A 130 -12.71 3.17 -6.67
N HIS A 131 -12.75 3.63 -5.41
CA HIS A 131 -13.98 3.57 -4.60
C HIS A 131 -15.09 4.44 -5.18
N PRO A 132 -16.31 3.93 -5.30
CA PRO A 132 -17.45 4.80 -5.58
C PRO A 132 -17.64 5.77 -4.41
N SER A 133 -17.88 7.06 -4.69
CA SER A 133 -18.18 8.02 -3.63
C SER A 133 -19.51 7.70 -2.94
N ALA A 134 -19.55 7.77 -1.61
CA ALA A 134 -20.76 7.66 -0.80
C ALA A 134 -21.39 9.02 -0.46
N ALA A 135 -20.67 10.13 -0.76
CA ALA A 135 -21.15 11.47 -0.47
C ALA A 135 -22.47 11.78 -1.19
N GLY A 136 -23.49 12.19 -0.41
CA GLY A 136 -24.80 12.56 -0.94
C GLY A 136 -25.64 11.40 -1.50
N LYS A 137 -25.19 10.14 -1.35
CA LYS A 137 -25.91 8.96 -1.84
C LYS A 137 -26.72 8.27 -0.75
N THR A 138 -27.79 7.63 -1.18
CA THR A 138 -28.51 6.62 -0.38
C THR A 138 -27.70 5.33 -0.32
N VAL A 139 -28.02 4.45 0.61
CA VAL A 139 -27.37 3.13 0.73
C VAL A 139 -27.67 2.26 -0.50
N GLU A 140 -28.84 2.39 -1.11
CA GLU A 140 -29.27 1.68 -2.32
C GLU A 140 -28.45 2.11 -3.55
N GLU A 141 -28.26 3.42 -3.74
CA GLU A 141 -27.45 3.95 -4.85
C GLU A 141 -25.97 3.52 -4.71
N TYR A 142 -25.44 3.56 -3.49
CA TYR A 142 -24.08 3.12 -3.23
C TYR A 142 -23.94 1.60 -3.42
N ARG A 143 -24.93 0.81 -2.97
CA ARG A 143 -24.98 -0.63 -3.18
C ARG A 143 -25.03 -0.98 -4.67
N ALA A 144 -25.82 -0.27 -5.47
CA ALA A 144 -25.85 -0.49 -6.92
C ALA A 144 -24.49 -0.29 -7.57
N ALA A 145 -23.71 0.72 -7.12
CA ALA A 145 -22.36 0.96 -7.61
C ALA A 145 -21.36 -0.14 -7.17
N THR A 146 -21.41 -0.57 -5.90
CA THR A 146 -20.54 -1.64 -5.42
C THR A 146 -20.93 -3.01 -5.98
N ASP A 147 -22.21 -3.29 -6.21
CA ASP A 147 -22.67 -4.50 -6.92
C ASP A 147 -22.14 -4.53 -8.34
N ALA A 148 -22.20 -3.42 -9.08
CA ALA A 148 -21.64 -3.32 -10.43
C ALA A 148 -20.13 -3.54 -10.43
N MET A 149 -19.41 -3.01 -9.43
CA MET A 149 -17.97 -3.20 -9.23
C MET A 149 -17.64 -4.69 -9.07
N PHE A 150 -18.21 -5.36 -8.08
CA PHE A 150 -17.88 -6.76 -7.78
C PHE A 150 -18.42 -7.73 -8.85
N LYS A 151 -19.54 -7.39 -9.49
CA LYS A 151 -20.00 -8.12 -10.67
C LYS A 151 -18.93 -8.10 -11.78
N LYS A 152 -18.36 -6.93 -12.06
CA LYS A 152 -17.29 -6.79 -13.07
C LYS A 152 -16.06 -7.62 -12.70
N ILE A 153 -15.62 -7.58 -11.44
CA ILE A 153 -14.48 -8.36 -10.94
C ILE A 153 -14.73 -9.87 -11.13
N SER A 154 -15.90 -10.34 -10.71
CA SER A 154 -16.32 -11.74 -10.85
C SER A 154 -16.49 -12.15 -12.33
N ASP A 155 -17.11 -11.31 -13.16
CA ASP A 155 -17.27 -11.56 -14.62
C ASP A 155 -15.91 -11.60 -15.33
N PHE A 156 -14.90 -10.90 -14.81
CA PHE A 156 -13.53 -10.95 -15.32
C PHE A 156 -12.85 -12.26 -14.99
N GLY A 157 -13.32 -12.98 -13.96
CA GLY A 157 -12.75 -14.22 -13.43
C GLY A 157 -11.79 -14.00 -12.27
N LEU A 158 -11.71 -12.77 -11.73
CA LEU A 158 -10.91 -12.45 -10.56
C LEU A 158 -11.64 -12.91 -9.28
N ASN A 159 -10.91 -13.47 -8.33
CA ASN A 159 -11.48 -14.11 -7.15
C ASN A 159 -11.11 -13.42 -5.83
N THR A 160 -10.19 -12.46 -5.86
CA THR A 160 -9.67 -11.77 -4.68
C THR A 160 -9.54 -10.27 -4.94
N ALA A 161 -9.93 -9.44 -3.98
CA ALA A 161 -9.79 -8.00 -4.03
C ALA A 161 -9.01 -7.47 -2.82
N PHE A 162 -7.97 -6.69 -3.07
CA PHE A 162 -7.21 -5.95 -2.07
C PHE A 162 -7.77 -4.52 -2.06
N VAL A 163 -8.55 -4.19 -1.02
CA VAL A 163 -9.39 -2.98 -1.01
C VAL A 163 -8.86 -1.97 0.00
N HIS A 164 -8.52 -0.76 -0.44
CA HIS A 164 -8.09 0.30 0.47
C HIS A 164 -9.14 0.56 1.56
N MET A 165 -8.70 0.44 2.80
CA MET A 165 -9.45 0.79 3.99
C MET A 165 -8.85 1.99 4.71
N VAL A 166 -7.51 2.14 4.67
CA VAL A 166 -6.77 3.30 5.20
C VAL A 166 -5.71 3.69 4.18
N ALA A 167 -5.87 4.83 3.52
CA ALA A 167 -4.94 5.29 2.48
C ALA A 167 -4.03 6.44 2.95
N PHE A 168 -4.57 7.41 3.71
CA PHE A 168 -3.88 8.63 4.13
C PHE A 168 -4.16 8.98 5.60
N SER A 169 -4.04 8.01 6.50
CA SER A 169 -4.46 8.19 7.90
C SER A 169 -5.94 8.58 8.02
N ASP A 170 -6.73 8.15 7.07
CA ASP A 170 -8.17 8.33 6.91
C ASP A 170 -8.84 6.97 6.64
N ALA A 171 -10.15 6.87 6.69
CA ALA A 171 -10.86 5.60 6.58
C ALA A 171 -11.92 5.59 5.48
N PHE A 172 -12.03 4.45 4.79
CA PHE A 172 -13.11 4.11 3.87
C PHE A 172 -14.26 3.33 4.55
N TYR A 173 -14.22 3.23 5.89
CA TYR A 173 -15.16 2.52 6.74
C TYR A 173 -15.52 3.37 7.96
N LYS A 174 -16.56 3.00 8.68
CA LYS A 174 -16.93 3.69 9.94
C LYS A 174 -15.90 3.38 11.02
N SER A 175 -14.93 4.28 11.19
CA SER A 175 -13.84 4.17 12.16
C SER A 175 -14.07 5.06 13.38
N ASP A 176 -13.63 4.57 14.56
CA ASP A 176 -13.55 5.35 15.79
C ASP A 176 -12.15 6.01 15.94
N ILE A 177 -11.18 5.61 15.09
CA ILE A 177 -9.79 6.08 15.12
C ILE A 177 -9.53 7.12 14.03
N TYR A 178 -10.05 6.88 12.82
CA TYR A 178 -9.76 7.68 11.63
C TYR A 178 -10.98 8.47 11.16
N PRO A 179 -10.82 9.70 10.65
CA PRO A 179 -11.89 10.38 9.93
C PRO A 179 -12.21 9.65 8.62
N TYR A 180 -13.45 9.80 8.12
CA TYR A 180 -13.72 9.35 6.75
C TYR A 180 -12.83 10.04 5.74
N SER A 181 -12.33 9.29 4.77
CA SER A 181 -11.56 9.81 3.65
C SER A 181 -12.37 10.77 2.78
N SER A 182 -11.69 11.79 2.23
CA SER A 182 -12.31 12.69 1.26
C SER A 182 -12.76 11.95 -0.01
N TYR A 183 -12.09 10.89 -0.40
CA TYR A 183 -12.45 10.08 -1.56
C TYR A 183 -13.79 9.36 -1.42
N ILE A 184 -14.18 8.99 -0.19
CA ILE A 184 -15.46 8.33 0.06
C ILE A 184 -16.55 9.30 0.49
N ALA A 185 -16.19 10.35 1.25
CA ALA A 185 -17.14 11.26 1.89
C ALA A 185 -17.19 12.67 1.24
N GLY A 186 -16.42 12.91 0.16
CA GLY A 186 -16.30 14.19 -0.53
C GLY A 186 -15.43 15.23 0.20
N LYS A 187 -15.31 15.13 1.51
CA LYS A 187 -14.41 15.90 2.36
C LYS A 187 -13.94 15.04 3.52
N GLU A 188 -12.66 15.12 3.87
CA GLU A 188 -12.11 14.38 5.01
C GLU A 188 -12.86 14.74 6.31
N GLY A 189 -13.31 13.70 7.01
CA GLY A 189 -14.06 13.83 8.26
C GLY A 189 -15.54 14.22 8.12
N ALA A 190 -16.06 14.33 6.89
CA ALA A 190 -17.50 14.49 6.69
C ALA A 190 -18.25 13.23 7.16
N SER A 191 -19.47 13.41 7.64
CA SER A 191 -20.30 12.31 8.14
C SER A 191 -21.03 11.63 6.98
N LEU A 192 -21.13 10.31 7.05
CA LEU A 192 -21.96 9.48 6.16
C LEU A 192 -23.13 8.88 6.95
N SER A 193 -24.28 8.69 6.30
CA SER A 193 -25.50 8.12 6.90
C SER A 193 -25.45 6.59 7.05
N PHE A 194 -24.52 5.93 6.40
CA PHE A 194 -24.29 4.49 6.42
C PHE A 194 -22.80 4.17 6.44
N ASP A 195 -22.46 2.90 6.71
CA ASP A 195 -21.10 2.39 6.61
C ASP A 195 -20.81 1.91 5.17
N PRO A 196 -19.99 2.63 4.40
CA PRO A 196 -19.75 2.29 3.01
C PRO A 196 -19.00 0.96 2.84
N PHE A 197 -18.08 0.64 3.76
CA PHE A 197 -17.32 -0.61 3.65
C PHE A 197 -18.18 -1.85 3.95
N ALA A 198 -19.12 -1.76 4.89
CA ALA A 198 -20.06 -2.85 5.15
C ALA A 198 -20.94 -3.14 3.92
N VAL A 199 -21.36 -2.10 3.18
CA VAL A 199 -22.12 -2.26 1.93
C VAL A 199 -21.24 -2.89 0.85
N LEU A 200 -20.00 -2.40 0.67
CA LEU A 200 -19.03 -2.93 -0.29
C LEU A 200 -18.74 -4.41 -0.01
N LEU A 201 -18.47 -4.78 1.23
CA LEU A 201 -18.19 -6.16 1.63
C LEU A 201 -19.39 -7.10 1.37
N SER A 202 -20.63 -6.61 1.58
CA SER A 202 -21.83 -7.35 1.20
C SER A 202 -21.91 -7.62 -0.29
N SER A 203 -21.51 -6.65 -1.13
CA SER A 203 -21.44 -6.83 -2.59
C SER A 203 -20.34 -7.83 -2.98
N ALA A 204 -19.16 -7.75 -2.37
CA ALA A 204 -18.08 -8.72 -2.60
C ALA A 204 -18.55 -10.16 -2.30
N LYS A 205 -19.16 -10.36 -1.16
CA LYS A 205 -19.71 -11.67 -0.74
C LYS A 205 -20.79 -12.19 -1.71
N LYS A 206 -21.68 -11.31 -2.20
CA LYS A 206 -22.71 -11.64 -3.19
C LYS A 206 -22.11 -12.18 -4.48
N TYR A 207 -20.97 -11.67 -4.90
CA TYR A 207 -20.31 -12.08 -6.17
C TYR A 207 -19.14 -13.07 -5.95
N GLY A 208 -18.96 -13.59 -4.74
CA GLY A 208 -17.96 -14.63 -4.44
C GLY A 208 -16.52 -14.16 -4.54
N VAL A 209 -16.26 -12.85 -4.29
CA VAL A 209 -14.93 -12.26 -4.29
C VAL A 209 -14.43 -12.13 -2.86
N GLU A 210 -13.28 -12.71 -2.56
CA GLU A 210 -12.60 -12.60 -1.27
C GLU A 210 -12.00 -11.21 -1.11
N VAL A 211 -12.09 -10.63 0.10
CA VAL A 211 -11.63 -9.27 0.38
C VAL A 211 -10.51 -9.26 1.41
N HIS A 212 -9.38 -8.62 1.05
CA HIS A 212 -8.32 -8.24 1.98
C HIS A 212 -8.36 -6.74 2.21
N GLY A 213 -8.33 -6.31 3.48
CA GLY A 213 -8.29 -4.88 3.82
C GLY A 213 -6.90 -4.29 3.59
N TRP A 214 -6.77 -3.37 2.65
CA TRP A 214 -5.49 -2.73 2.33
C TRP A 214 -5.29 -1.48 3.16
N ILE A 215 -4.14 -1.38 3.79
CA ILE A 215 -3.70 -0.27 4.63
C ILE A 215 -2.37 0.23 4.10
N ASN A 216 -2.28 1.54 3.81
CA ASN A 216 -1.00 2.22 3.68
C ASN A 216 -0.56 2.66 5.09
N PRO A 217 0.49 2.05 5.66
CA PRO A 217 0.74 2.21 7.10
C PRO A 217 1.28 3.59 7.48
N PHE A 218 2.15 4.20 6.66
CA PHE A 218 2.90 5.38 7.08
C PHE A 218 2.59 6.66 6.32
N ARG A 219 1.78 6.61 5.28
CA ARG A 219 1.42 7.78 4.48
C ARG A 219 0.24 8.51 5.09
N VAL A 220 0.36 9.84 5.27
CA VAL A 220 -0.69 10.69 5.85
C VAL A 220 -1.28 11.63 4.80
N SER A 221 -0.45 12.21 3.95
CA SER A 221 -0.90 13.10 2.87
C SER A 221 0.17 13.19 1.79
N HIS A 222 -0.25 13.33 0.54
CA HIS A 222 0.63 13.67 -0.59
C HIS A 222 0.92 15.19 -0.67
N LYS A 223 0.28 15.99 0.19
CA LYS A 223 0.56 17.41 0.36
C LYS A 223 1.26 17.65 1.69
N ASN A 224 2.20 18.58 1.73
CA ASN A 224 2.99 18.91 2.92
C ASN A 224 2.36 20.01 3.81
N ASP A 225 1.07 20.27 3.62
CA ASP A 225 0.32 21.28 4.39
C ASP A 225 -0.61 20.60 5.42
N PRO A 226 -0.26 20.62 6.72
CA PRO A 226 -1.10 20.04 7.77
C PRO A 226 -2.45 20.73 7.95
N SER A 227 -2.63 21.94 7.44
CA SER A 227 -3.91 22.67 7.54
C SER A 227 -5.01 22.02 6.71
N LEU A 228 -4.65 21.20 5.73
CA LEU A 228 -5.57 20.46 4.86
C LEU A 228 -6.12 19.18 5.51
N LEU A 229 -5.51 18.70 6.59
CA LEU A 229 -5.97 17.53 7.32
C LEU A 229 -7.20 17.89 8.18
N SER A 230 -8.12 16.96 8.30
CA SER A 230 -9.23 17.06 9.26
C SER A 230 -8.71 17.23 10.69
N ALA A 231 -9.39 18.07 11.50
CA ALA A 231 -9.09 18.20 12.92
C ALA A 231 -9.18 16.87 13.72
N LYS A 232 -9.83 15.85 13.13
CA LYS A 232 -9.92 14.50 13.69
C LYS A 232 -8.83 13.54 13.17
N ASN A 233 -8.03 13.98 12.20
CA ASN A 233 -6.95 13.12 11.69
C ASN A 233 -5.91 12.89 12.79
N PRO A 234 -5.53 11.63 13.08
CA PRO A 234 -4.57 11.33 14.15
C PRO A 234 -3.21 12.00 13.99
N ALA A 235 -2.73 12.17 12.75
CA ALA A 235 -1.48 12.88 12.50
C ALA A 235 -1.62 14.38 12.78
N LYS A 236 -2.77 14.98 12.44
CA LYS A 236 -3.08 16.38 12.78
C LYS A 236 -3.09 16.60 14.29
N LEU A 237 -3.71 15.71 15.05
CA LEU A 237 -3.71 15.78 16.51
C LEU A 237 -2.30 15.70 17.11
N ILE A 238 -1.42 14.85 16.57
CA ILE A 238 -0.02 14.77 16.99
C ILE A 238 0.70 16.09 16.69
N LEU A 239 0.53 16.65 15.48
CA LEU A 239 1.16 17.91 15.08
C LEU A 239 0.68 19.08 15.95
N ASP A 240 -0.62 19.18 16.19
CA ASP A 240 -1.22 20.23 17.03
C ASP A 240 -0.78 20.15 18.50
N SER A 241 -0.43 18.96 18.99
CA SER A 241 0.15 18.75 20.32
C SER A 241 1.66 19.04 20.39
N GLY A 242 2.26 19.53 19.30
CA GLY A 242 3.68 19.89 19.20
C GLY A 242 4.60 18.76 18.71
N ASN A 243 4.08 17.56 18.41
CA ASN A 243 4.85 16.43 17.85
C ASN A 243 6.16 16.14 18.61
N ALA A 244 6.08 16.20 19.96
CA ALA A 244 7.24 16.15 20.83
C ALA A 244 8.10 14.90 20.65
N ASP A 245 7.49 13.78 20.22
CA ASP A 245 8.19 12.52 20.01
C ASP A 245 8.67 12.29 18.57
N GLY A 246 8.35 13.22 17.65
CA GLY A 246 8.75 13.10 16.25
C GLY A 246 8.03 11.95 15.52
N ASP A 247 6.75 11.73 15.86
CA ASP A 247 5.92 10.64 15.30
C ASP A 247 5.41 10.96 13.90
N VAL A 248 5.41 12.24 13.50
CA VAL A 248 4.96 12.73 12.19
C VAL A 248 6.08 13.53 11.54
N CYS A 249 6.34 13.26 10.27
CA CYS A 249 7.33 13.94 9.43
C CYS A 249 6.62 14.75 8.35
N ILE A 250 6.98 16.02 8.20
CA ILE A 250 6.54 16.88 7.08
C ILE A 250 7.72 16.99 6.12
N LEU A 251 7.58 16.42 4.94
CA LEU A 251 8.60 16.37 3.90
C LEU A 251 8.11 17.17 2.68
N PRO A 252 8.99 17.57 1.74
CA PRO A 252 8.57 18.30 0.55
C PRO A 252 7.47 17.62 -0.29
N ASN A 253 7.43 16.28 -0.26
CA ASN A 253 6.50 15.45 -1.02
C ASN A 253 5.31 14.93 -0.20
N GLY A 254 5.09 15.44 1.02
CA GLY A 254 3.92 15.05 1.80
C GLY A 254 4.14 14.98 3.31
N ILE A 255 3.13 14.44 3.99
CA ILE A 255 3.14 14.18 5.44
C ILE A 255 3.14 12.68 5.65
N TYR A 256 3.98 12.21 6.58
CA TYR A 256 4.17 10.80 6.84
C TYR A 256 4.27 10.54 8.34
N TYR A 257 3.84 9.37 8.77
CA TYR A 257 4.23 8.84 10.07
C TYR A 257 5.70 8.39 10.06
N ASN A 258 6.36 8.54 11.19
CA ASN A 258 7.73 8.03 11.38
C ASN A 258 7.72 6.51 11.52
N PRO A 259 8.33 5.75 10.58
CA PRO A 259 8.32 4.29 10.61
C PRO A 259 9.13 3.68 11.78
N ALA A 260 9.94 4.46 12.45
CA ALA A 260 10.69 4.01 13.63
C ALA A 260 9.98 4.28 14.97
N SER A 261 8.80 4.92 14.95
CA SER A 261 8.07 5.24 16.17
C SER A 261 7.25 4.05 16.68
N PRO A 262 7.50 3.55 17.91
CA PRO A 262 6.65 2.52 18.52
C PRO A 262 5.19 2.99 18.76
N ALA A 263 4.98 4.28 19.01
CA ALA A 263 3.65 4.86 19.19
C ALA A 263 2.84 4.82 17.87
N VAL A 264 3.51 5.09 16.76
CA VAL A 264 2.94 4.96 15.41
C VAL A 264 2.59 3.50 15.13
N HIS A 265 3.50 2.56 15.39
CA HIS A 265 3.22 1.13 15.23
C HIS A 265 1.98 0.70 16.02
N ALA A 266 1.89 1.07 17.29
CA ALA A 266 0.75 0.75 18.15
C ALA A 266 -0.57 1.34 17.59
N ARG A 267 -0.56 2.56 17.07
CA ARG A 267 -1.72 3.22 16.46
C ARG A 267 -2.20 2.46 15.22
N ILE A 268 -1.29 2.13 14.30
CA ILE A 268 -1.63 1.38 13.08
C ILE A 268 -2.22 0.02 13.44
N ILE A 269 -1.59 -0.69 14.38
CA ILE A 269 -2.08 -2.00 14.86
C ILE A 269 -3.46 -1.87 15.54
N SER A 270 -3.73 -0.76 16.24
CA SER A 270 -5.06 -0.51 16.80
C SER A 270 -6.11 -0.33 15.70
N GLY A 271 -5.78 0.37 14.61
CA GLY A 271 -6.64 0.48 13.42
C GLY A 271 -6.90 -0.87 12.76
N VAL A 272 -5.87 -1.72 12.65
CA VAL A 272 -6.02 -3.09 12.12
C VAL A 272 -6.97 -3.92 13.00
N LYS A 273 -6.80 -3.87 14.32
CA LYS A 273 -7.70 -4.57 15.26
C LYS A 273 -9.14 -4.06 15.18
N GLU A 274 -9.32 -2.75 14.98
CA GLU A 274 -10.65 -2.17 14.75
C GLU A 274 -11.30 -2.75 13.49
N ILE A 275 -10.56 -2.80 12.38
CA ILE A 275 -11.03 -3.38 11.11
C ILE A 275 -11.44 -4.83 11.31
N LEU A 276 -10.56 -5.65 11.86
CA LEU A 276 -10.80 -7.09 12.07
C LEU A 276 -11.93 -7.37 13.08
N GLY A 277 -12.17 -6.47 14.03
CA GLY A 277 -13.30 -6.56 14.97
C GLY A 277 -14.64 -6.16 14.37
N LYS A 278 -14.66 -5.40 13.25
CA LYS A 278 -15.87 -4.89 12.61
C LYS A 278 -16.27 -5.66 11.36
N TYR A 279 -15.32 -6.27 10.63
CA TYR A 279 -15.57 -6.82 9.28
C TYR A 279 -15.02 -8.23 9.12
N ASP A 280 -15.85 -9.07 8.49
CA ASP A 280 -15.50 -10.45 8.09
C ASP A 280 -14.74 -10.40 6.76
N ILE A 281 -13.43 -10.17 6.83
CA ILE A 281 -12.49 -10.11 5.70
C ILE A 281 -11.45 -11.23 5.79
N ALA A 282 -10.86 -11.60 4.66
CA ALA A 282 -9.89 -12.71 4.60
C ALA A 282 -8.51 -12.38 5.17
N GLY A 283 -8.17 -11.09 5.29
CA GLY A 283 -6.88 -10.69 5.83
C GLY A 283 -6.58 -9.20 5.70
N ILE A 284 -5.36 -8.85 6.04
CA ILE A 284 -4.81 -7.48 5.95
C ILE A 284 -3.71 -7.46 4.90
N HIS A 285 -3.73 -6.41 4.09
CA HIS A 285 -2.74 -6.11 3.06
C HIS A 285 -2.04 -4.80 3.36
N ILE A 286 -0.72 -4.75 3.20
CA ILE A 286 0.07 -3.50 3.20
C ILE A 286 0.91 -3.42 1.92
N ASP A 287 1.15 -2.20 1.45
CA ASP A 287 1.94 -1.91 0.25
C ASP A 287 3.43 -1.64 0.55
N ASP A 288 4.12 -0.96 -0.36
CA ASP A 288 5.56 -0.66 -0.27
C ASP A 288 5.90 0.70 0.38
N TYR A 289 4.91 1.44 0.87
CA TYR A 289 5.15 2.75 1.49
C TYR A 289 5.65 2.62 2.93
N PHE A 290 6.92 2.18 3.11
CA PHE A 290 7.58 2.10 4.40
C PHE A 290 8.27 3.42 4.75
N TYR A 291 9.56 3.57 4.49
CA TYR A 291 10.24 4.84 4.73
C TYR A 291 9.99 5.85 3.61
N PRO A 292 9.59 7.09 3.93
CA PRO A 292 9.30 8.12 2.93
C PRO A 292 10.56 8.76 2.36
N SER A 293 11.71 8.63 3.02
CA SER A 293 12.99 9.20 2.63
C SER A 293 14.16 8.49 3.29
N THR A 294 15.31 8.54 2.66
CA THR A 294 16.58 8.10 3.25
C THR A 294 17.23 9.17 4.13
N ASP A 295 16.70 10.39 4.13
CA ASP A 295 17.19 11.49 4.97
C ASP A 295 17.08 11.09 6.45
N LYS A 296 18.13 11.42 7.22
CA LYS A 296 18.20 11.09 8.64
C LYS A 296 17.25 11.90 9.51
N SER A 297 16.75 13.04 9.01
CA SER A 297 15.79 13.87 9.74
C SER A 297 14.44 13.18 9.98
N VAL A 298 14.12 12.12 9.20
CA VAL A 298 12.88 11.34 9.38
C VAL A 298 12.75 10.76 10.77
N ASP A 299 13.87 10.29 11.35
CA ASP A 299 13.89 9.51 12.58
C ASP A 299 15.11 9.82 13.49
N GLU A 300 15.73 10.98 13.29
CA GLU A 300 16.95 11.39 14.01
C GLU A 300 16.78 11.29 15.53
N LYS A 301 15.63 11.68 16.05
CA LYS A 301 15.33 11.65 17.48
C LYS A 301 15.32 10.21 18.02
N GLN A 302 14.65 9.30 17.32
CA GLN A 302 14.54 7.89 17.71
C GLN A 302 15.89 7.20 17.60
N TYR A 303 16.66 7.47 16.53
CA TYR A 303 17.99 6.89 16.37
C TYR A 303 18.97 7.43 17.41
N SER A 304 18.93 8.73 17.72
CA SER A 304 19.74 9.32 18.79
C SER A 304 19.42 8.70 20.17
N ALA A 305 18.13 8.49 20.46
CA ALA A 305 17.72 7.82 21.68
C ALA A 305 18.18 6.35 21.74
N TYR A 306 18.17 5.65 20.58
CA TYR A 306 18.70 4.29 20.48
C TYR A 306 20.20 4.23 20.76
N THR A 307 21.00 5.10 20.14
CA THR A 307 22.45 5.15 20.33
C THR A 307 22.85 5.58 21.75
N ALA A 308 22.12 6.55 22.33
CA ALA A 308 22.33 7.00 23.74
C ALA A 308 22.11 5.86 24.77
N LYS A 309 21.22 4.89 24.43
CA LYS A 309 21.02 3.68 25.24
C LYS A 309 22.04 2.57 24.95
N GLY A 310 23.08 2.87 24.18
CA GLY A 310 24.15 1.91 23.85
C GLY A 310 23.89 1.06 22.63
N GLY A 311 22.88 1.40 21.81
CA GLY A 311 22.60 0.72 20.52
C GLY A 311 23.80 0.80 19.58
N LYS A 312 24.08 -0.30 18.83
CA LYS A 312 25.28 -0.46 18.00
C LYS A 312 24.98 -0.61 16.51
N LEU A 313 23.72 -0.73 16.11
CA LEU A 313 23.39 -0.86 14.69
C LEU A 313 23.69 0.45 13.94
N SER A 314 24.09 0.32 12.68
CA SER A 314 24.13 1.46 11.77
C SER A 314 22.72 2.03 11.58
N LEU A 315 22.59 3.30 11.14
CA LEU A 315 21.28 3.90 10.87
C LEU A 315 20.44 3.02 9.91
N LYS A 316 21.08 2.49 8.85
CA LYS A 316 20.43 1.59 7.89
C LYS A 316 19.91 0.31 8.56
N ASP A 317 20.77 -0.38 9.32
CA ASP A 317 20.38 -1.66 9.93
C ASP A 317 19.35 -1.45 11.04
N TRP A 318 19.41 -0.33 11.74
CA TRP A 318 18.42 0.04 12.73
C TRP A 318 17.06 0.35 12.09
N ARG A 319 17.00 1.07 10.96
CA ARG A 319 15.78 1.30 10.19
C ARG A 319 15.16 -0.02 9.70
N ILE A 320 15.98 -0.91 9.13
CA ILE A 320 15.54 -2.26 8.74
C ILE A 320 14.95 -3.01 9.94
N SER A 321 15.64 -2.96 11.09
CA SER A 321 15.15 -3.58 12.33
C SER A 321 13.81 -2.98 12.79
N SER A 322 13.62 -1.67 12.66
CA SER A 322 12.37 -0.99 13.02
C SER A 322 11.20 -1.40 12.12
N VAL A 323 11.42 -1.46 10.82
CA VAL A 323 10.40 -1.94 9.86
C VAL A 323 10.08 -3.42 10.10
N ASN A 324 11.08 -4.26 10.31
CA ASN A 324 10.87 -5.67 10.64
C ASN A 324 10.07 -5.84 11.94
N ALA A 325 10.33 -5.03 12.96
CA ALA A 325 9.59 -5.05 14.21
C ALA A 325 8.11 -4.65 13.99
N PHE A 326 7.84 -3.63 13.16
CA PHE A 326 6.48 -3.25 12.77
C PHE A 326 5.75 -4.41 12.08
N VAL A 327 6.35 -4.97 11.02
CA VAL A 327 5.75 -6.04 10.21
C VAL A 327 5.46 -7.29 11.06
N SER A 328 6.41 -7.72 11.90
CA SER A 328 6.21 -8.86 12.80
C SER A 328 5.14 -8.59 13.86
N SER A 329 5.07 -7.37 14.39
CA SER A 329 4.03 -6.98 15.35
C SER A 329 2.65 -6.94 14.72
N LEU A 330 2.54 -6.44 13.47
CA LEU A 330 1.31 -6.45 12.68
C LEU A 330 0.84 -7.89 12.43
N TYR A 331 1.74 -8.76 11.94
CA TYR A 331 1.47 -10.18 11.74
C TYR A 331 0.93 -10.83 13.01
N SER A 332 1.65 -10.67 14.13
CA SER A 332 1.26 -11.23 15.41
C SER A 332 -0.10 -10.72 15.88
N ALA A 333 -0.41 -9.44 15.65
CA ALA A 333 -1.68 -8.84 16.04
C ALA A 333 -2.86 -9.38 15.20
N VAL A 334 -2.66 -9.60 13.90
CA VAL A 334 -3.66 -10.21 13.02
C VAL A 334 -3.92 -11.67 13.42
N LYS A 335 -2.85 -12.45 13.59
CA LYS A 335 -2.95 -13.87 13.98
C LYS A 335 -3.53 -14.08 15.39
N ALA A 336 -3.41 -13.09 16.25
CA ALA A 336 -4.03 -13.13 17.59
C ALA A 336 -5.54 -12.90 17.55
N VAL A 337 -6.07 -12.24 16.51
CA VAL A 337 -7.54 -12.11 16.31
C VAL A 337 -8.09 -13.42 15.77
N ASP A 338 -7.53 -13.91 14.68
CA ASP A 338 -7.86 -15.21 14.10
C ASP A 338 -6.63 -15.76 13.33
N PRO A 339 -6.11 -16.96 13.68
CA PRO A 339 -4.99 -17.58 13.01
C PRO A 339 -5.22 -17.85 11.51
N SER A 340 -6.46 -17.93 11.05
CA SER A 340 -6.81 -18.15 9.64
C SER A 340 -6.69 -16.91 8.77
N LEU A 341 -6.73 -15.71 9.36
CA LEU A 341 -6.55 -14.45 8.63
C LEU A 341 -5.16 -14.36 8.02
N THR A 342 -5.09 -13.87 6.78
CA THR A 342 -3.81 -13.72 6.09
C THR A 342 -3.23 -12.32 6.25
N VAL A 343 -1.90 -12.22 6.26
CA VAL A 343 -1.15 -10.98 6.14
C VAL A 343 -0.41 -10.99 4.82
N SER A 344 -0.72 -10.03 3.95
CA SER A 344 -0.06 -9.90 2.65
C SER A 344 0.68 -8.57 2.53
N ILE A 345 1.81 -8.58 1.80
CA ILE A 345 2.64 -7.39 1.57
C ILE A 345 2.96 -7.29 0.09
N SER A 346 2.80 -6.11 -0.52
CA SER A 346 3.21 -5.83 -1.90
C SER A 346 4.42 -4.89 -1.95
N PRO A 347 5.64 -5.42 -1.84
CA PRO A 347 6.86 -4.62 -1.91
C PRO A 347 7.14 -4.16 -3.35
N ALA A 348 7.99 -3.14 -3.50
CA ALA A 348 8.53 -2.73 -4.79
C ALA A 348 9.22 -3.93 -5.49
N ALA A 349 9.17 -3.98 -6.82
CA ALA A 349 9.83 -5.07 -7.56
C ALA A 349 11.35 -5.10 -7.37
N GLN A 350 11.97 -3.94 -7.28
CA GLN A 350 13.42 -3.80 -7.13
C GLN A 350 13.85 -4.08 -5.69
N ARG A 351 14.51 -5.22 -5.47
CA ARG A 351 14.96 -5.66 -4.14
C ARG A 351 15.91 -4.67 -3.47
N ASP A 352 16.80 -4.06 -4.25
CA ASP A 352 17.75 -3.06 -3.74
C ASP A 352 17.02 -1.79 -3.26
N LYS A 353 15.98 -1.35 -3.96
CA LYS A 353 15.10 -0.25 -3.51
C LYS A 353 14.45 -0.59 -2.17
N ASN A 354 13.88 -1.78 -2.04
CA ASN A 354 13.28 -2.24 -0.78
C ASN A 354 14.28 -2.14 0.37
N LYS A 355 15.49 -2.71 0.20
CA LYS A 355 16.49 -2.79 1.26
C LYS A 355 17.21 -1.48 1.56
N ASN A 356 17.47 -0.65 0.53
CA ASN A 356 18.35 0.51 0.66
C ASN A 356 17.59 1.84 0.81
N SER A 357 16.34 1.91 0.32
CA SER A 357 15.54 3.14 0.36
C SER A 357 14.31 3.00 1.26
N LEU A 358 13.63 1.86 1.20
CA LEU A 358 12.42 1.59 1.99
C LEU A 358 12.72 0.86 3.30
N TYR A 359 13.93 0.34 3.48
CA TYR A 359 14.39 -0.44 4.64
C TYR A 359 13.52 -1.67 4.92
N ALA A 360 12.94 -2.24 3.87
CA ALA A 360 12.09 -3.42 3.87
C ALA A 360 12.91 -4.67 3.59
N ASP A 361 13.02 -5.60 4.53
CA ASP A 361 13.79 -6.85 4.40
C ASP A 361 12.91 -7.98 3.87
N CYS A 362 12.53 -7.87 2.59
CA CYS A 362 11.66 -8.84 1.93
C CYS A 362 12.24 -10.27 1.93
N ASP A 363 13.55 -10.42 1.92
CA ASP A 363 14.21 -11.73 1.98
C ASP A 363 13.96 -12.42 3.33
N LEU A 364 14.01 -11.66 4.42
CA LEU A 364 13.65 -12.15 5.74
C LEU A 364 12.18 -12.53 5.81
N TRP A 365 11.29 -11.65 5.30
CA TRP A 365 9.85 -11.88 5.37
C TRP A 365 9.40 -13.10 4.56
N LEU A 366 10.03 -13.34 3.40
CA LEU A 366 9.80 -14.54 2.59
C LEU A 366 10.30 -15.82 3.27
N SER A 367 11.49 -15.77 3.84
CA SER A 367 12.19 -16.95 4.32
C SER A 367 11.84 -17.38 5.74
N THR A 368 11.17 -16.51 6.52
CA THR A 368 10.93 -16.70 7.96
C THR A 368 9.47 -16.48 8.30
N ASN A 369 8.84 -17.42 8.99
CA ASN A 369 7.48 -17.27 9.48
C ASN A 369 7.39 -16.12 10.54
N GLY A 370 6.22 -15.47 10.62
CA GLY A 370 5.99 -14.40 11.59
C GLY A 370 6.05 -12.99 11.01
N TYR A 371 6.08 -12.86 9.68
CA TYR A 371 6.07 -11.57 8.97
C TYR A 371 4.91 -11.45 7.96
N ALA A 372 4.73 -12.43 7.10
CA ALA A 372 3.68 -12.44 6.10
C ALA A 372 3.28 -13.87 5.74
N ASP A 373 2.10 -14.03 5.14
CA ASP A 373 1.62 -15.27 4.51
C ASP A 373 1.69 -15.18 2.99
N ILE A 374 1.61 -13.97 2.43
CA ILE A 374 1.61 -13.71 0.99
C ILE A 374 2.53 -12.52 0.70
N ILE A 375 3.44 -12.67 -0.27
CA ILE A 375 4.24 -11.57 -0.82
C ILE A 375 3.85 -11.36 -2.28
N ILE A 376 3.64 -10.10 -2.68
CA ILE A 376 3.14 -9.70 -4.00
C ILE A 376 4.05 -8.60 -4.57
N PRO A 377 5.28 -8.91 -5.06
CA PRO A 377 6.14 -7.89 -5.64
C PRO A 377 5.45 -7.19 -6.81
N GLN A 378 5.53 -5.86 -6.84
CA GLN A 378 4.92 -5.00 -7.84
C GLN A 378 5.79 -5.00 -9.12
N ILE A 379 5.72 -6.09 -9.92
CA ILE A 379 6.52 -6.24 -11.15
C ILE A 379 5.83 -5.50 -12.29
N TYR A 380 5.80 -4.16 -12.18
CA TYR A 380 5.11 -3.26 -13.11
C TYR A 380 5.98 -2.89 -14.32
N PHE A 381 6.63 -3.87 -14.94
CA PHE A 381 7.55 -3.69 -16.06
C PHE A 381 7.11 -4.47 -17.30
N GLY A 382 7.42 -3.92 -18.46
CA GLY A 382 7.30 -4.65 -19.73
C GLY A 382 8.43 -5.66 -19.92
N PHE A 383 8.35 -6.46 -20.97
CA PHE A 383 9.39 -7.44 -21.33
C PHE A 383 10.64 -6.81 -21.95
N ARG A 384 10.49 -5.60 -22.50
CA ARG A 384 11.61 -4.84 -23.11
C ARG A 384 12.13 -3.72 -22.22
N HIS A 385 11.77 -3.70 -20.93
CA HIS A 385 12.27 -2.70 -20.01
C HIS A 385 13.80 -2.91 -19.81
N GLU A 386 14.62 -1.90 -20.14
CA GLU A 386 16.06 -2.02 -20.26
C GLU A 386 16.78 -2.51 -19.00
N LYS A 387 16.35 -2.07 -17.82
CA LYS A 387 16.99 -2.39 -16.53
C LYS A 387 16.25 -3.44 -15.70
N CYS A 388 14.94 -3.57 -15.90
CA CYS A 388 14.05 -4.36 -15.04
C CYS A 388 13.04 -5.12 -15.90
N ASP A 389 13.48 -5.89 -16.92
CA ASP A 389 12.54 -6.64 -17.74
C ASP A 389 11.72 -7.63 -16.89
N PHE A 390 10.46 -7.84 -17.30
CA PHE A 390 9.51 -8.62 -16.55
C PHE A 390 10.00 -10.02 -16.18
N ASN A 391 10.58 -10.75 -17.13
CA ASN A 391 11.02 -12.12 -16.91
C ASN A 391 12.20 -12.21 -15.93
N SER A 392 13.15 -11.29 -16.01
CA SER A 392 14.26 -11.21 -15.06
C SER A 392 13.78 -10.92 -13.64
N MET A 393 12.85 -9.97 -13.48
CA MET A 393 12.23 -9.68 -12.17
C MET A 393 11.45 -10.86 -11.63
N LEU A 394 10.63 -11.51 -12.47
CA LEU A 394 9.87 -12.70 -12.13
C LEU A 394 10.78 -13.83 -11.67
N ALA A 395 11.88 -14.08 -12.38
CA ALA A 395 12.85 -15.11 -12.03
C ALA A 395 13.57 -14.80 -10.69
N GLN A 396 13.96 -13.54 -10.48
CA GLN A 396 14.63 -13.12 -9.24
C GLN A 396 13.76 -13.38 -8.00
N TRP A 397 12.49 -12.95 -8.01
CA TRP A 397 11.58 -13.19 -6.90
C TRP A 397 11.22 -14.67 -6.73
N GLY A 398 10.97 -15.36 -7.84
CA GLY A 398 10.65 -16.80 -7.83
C GLY A 398 11.80 -17.67 -7.32
N GLY A 399 13.05 -17.22 -7.46
CA GLY A 399 14.25 -17.93 -6.97
C GLY A 399 14.56 -17.74 -5.49
N LEU A 400 13.83 -16.86 -4.77
CA LEU A 400 14.11 -16.60 -3.37
C LEU A 400 13.64 -17.76 -2.47
N LYS A 401 14.40 -17.99 -1.39
CA LYS A 401 14.02 -18.96 -0.35
C LYS A 401 12.72 -18.52 0.33
N ARG A 402 11.80 -19.45 0.49
CA ARG A 402 10.52 -19.23 1.19
C ARG A 402 10.37 -20.22 2.34
N HIS A 403 9.70 -19.80 3.43
CA HIS A 403 9.27 -20.73 4.45
C HIS A 403 8.05 -21.53 3.95
N SER A 404 7.75 -22.65 4.59
CA SER A 404 6.57 -23.46 4.27
C SER A 404 5.30 -22.65 4.58
N GLY A 405 4.34 -22.64 3.65
CA GLY A 405 3.10 -21.86 3.78
C GLY A 405 3.18 -20.42 3.25
N MET A 406 4.36 -19.94 2.80
CA MET A 406 4.48 -18.66 2.13
C MET A 406 3.99 -18.74 0.68
N HIS A 407 3.02 -17.90 0.32
CA HIS A 407 2.55 -17.73 -1.05
C HIS A 407 3.28 -16.57 -1.73
N LEU A 408 3.59 -16.74 -3.01
CA LEU A 408 4.17 -15.70 -3.85
C LEU A 408 3.21 -15.42 -5.01
N LEU A 409 2.73 -14.18 -5.10
CA LEU A 409 1.95 -13.69 -6.24
C LEU A 409 2.78 -12.66 -7.00
N CYS A 410 2.36 -12.34 -8.24
CA CYS A 410 2.98 -11.29 -9.03
C CYS A 410 2.03 -10.12 -9.21
N GLY A 411 2.43 -8.91 -8.82
CA GLY A 411 1.72 -7.69 -9.18
C GLY A 411 1.99 -7.31 -10.62
N ILE A 412 0.94 -7.07 -11.41
CA ILE A 412 1.02 -6.67 -12.83
C ILE A 412 0.24 -5.37 -13.07
N ALA A 413 0.72 -4.56 -14.04
CA ALA A 413 0.32 -3.15 -14.19
C ALA A 413 -0.62 -2.90 -15.37
N ALA A 414 -1.94 -2.98 -15.16
CA ALA A 414 -2.92 -2.64 -16.19
C ALA A 414 -2.90 -1.15 -16.56
N TYR A 415 -2.53 -0.27 -15.64
CA TYR A 415 -2.48 1.18 -15.87
C TYR A 415 -1.49 1.60 -16.97
N LYS A 416 -0.48 0.77 -17.26
CA LYS A 416 0.51 1.02 -18.32
C LYS A 416 -0.01 0.70 -19.73
N CYS A 417 -1.03 -0.13 -19.87
CA CYS A 417 -1.57 -0.52 -21.18
C CYS A 417 -1.99 0.71 -22.00
N GLY A 418 -1.48 0.80 -23.23
CA GLY A 418 -1.75 1.91 -24.15
C GLY A 418 -1.05 3.22 -23.77
N LYS A 419 -0.04 3.19 -22.88
CA LYS A 419 0.76 4.36 -22.50
C LYS A 419 2.24 4.12 -22.77
N GLU A 420 3.01 5.23 -22.88
CA GLU A 420 4.46 5.18 -22.92
C GLU A 420 5.02 4.97 -21.51
N ASP A 421 5.94 4.01 -21.36
CA ASP A 421 6.71 3.83 -20.13
C ASP A 421 8.04 4.59 -20.23
N LYS A 422 8.05 5.85 -19.81
CA LYS A 422 9.20 6.78 -19.96
C LYS A 422 10.50 6.26 -19.33
N TYR A 423 10.41 5.33 -18.38
CA TYR A 423 11.56 4.80 -17.63
C TYR A 423 12.06 3.47 -18.13
N ALA A 424 11.40 2.91 -19.16
CA ALA A 424 11.77 1.62 -19.72
C ALA A 424 12.96 1.68 -20.72
N GLY A 425 13.55 2.87 -20.94
CA GLY A 425 14.65 3.03 -21.88
C GLY A 425 14.23 2.65 -23.31
N SER A 426 14.96 1.73 -23.94
CA SER A 426 14.62 1.22 -25.29
C SER A 426 13.26 0.52 -25.37
N GLY A 427 12.68 0.08 -24.24
CA GLY A 427 11.36 -0.53 -24.14
C GLY A 427 10.21 0.46 -23.94
N SER A 428 10.43 1.77 -23.96
CA SER A 428 9.44 2.79 -23.57
C SER A 428 8.12 2.72 -24.32
N LYS A 429 8.14 2.27 -25.58
CA LYS A 429 6.94 2.17 -26.42
C LYS A 429 6.25 0.80 -26.39
N GLU A 430 6.79 -0.16 -25.64
CA GLU A 430 6.27 -1.54 -25.66
C GLU A 430 4.76 -1.61 -25.36
N TRP A 431 4.30 -0.89 -24.35
CA TRP A 431 2.91 -0.84 -23.93
C TRP A 431 1.98 -0.08 -24.90
N LEU A 432 2.55 0.75 -25.78
CA LEU A 432 1.81 1.39 -26.89
C LEU A 432 1.69 0.50 -28.10
N GLU A 433 2.72 -0.31 -28.38
CA GLU A 433 2.87 -1.09 -29.60
C GLU A 433 2.25 -2.48 -29.51
N SER A 434 1.94 -2.95 -28.30
CA SER A 434 1.46 -4.30 -28.02
C SER A 434 0.14 -4.27 -27.24
N SER A 435 -0.75 -5.23 -27.53
CA SER A 435 -2.01 -5.44 -26.82
C SER A 435 -2.10 -6.83 -26.17
N ASP A 436 -0.94 -7.48 -25.92
CA ASP A 436 -0.87 -8.83 -25.35
C ASP A 436 0.14 -8.97 -24.19
N ILE A 437 0.63 -7.84 -23.68
CA ILE A 437 1.67 -7.85 -22.63
C ILE A 437 1.17 -8.55 -21.37
N MET A 438 -0.03 -8.20 -20.88
CA MET A 438 -0.57 -8.80 -19.67
C MET A 438 -0.95 -10.28 -19.87
N LEU A 439 -1.38 -10.67 -21.06
CA LEU A 439 -1.56 -12.08 -21.40
C LEU A 439 -0.24 -12.84 -21.31
N ARG A 440 0.83 -12.33 -21.93
CA ARG A 440 2.17 -12.95 -21.87
C ARG A 440 2.73 -12.97 -20.44
N GLN A 441 2.46 -11.92 -19.65
CA GLN A 441 2.83 -11.89 -18.23
C GLN A 441 2.10 -13.01 -17.46
N ALA A 442 0.78 -13.15 -17.62
CA ALA A 442 0.01 -14.22 -17.00
C ALA A 442 0.53 -15.61 -17.38
N GLN A 443 0.89 -15.82 -18.66
CA GLN A 443 1.49 -17.06 -19.14
C GLN A 443 2.87 -17.32 -18.52
N SER A 444 3.73 -16.29 -18.43
CA SER A 444 5.05 -16.41 -17.79
C SER A 444 4.93 -16.74 -16.31
N ILE A 445 3.97 -16.12 -15.59
CA ILE A 445 3.69 -16.41 -14.19
C ILE A 445 3.24 -17.87 -14.04
N ALA A 446 2.30 -18.33 -14.85
CA ALA A 446 1.77 -19.70 -14.78
C ALA A 446 2.84 -20.76 -15.10
N ALA A 447 3.78 -20.46 -16.00
CA ALA A 447 4.91 -21.33 -16.32
C ALA A 447 5.92 -21.44 -15.15
N ASN A 448 5.95 -20.48 -14.25
CA ASN A 448 6.83 -20.47 -13.08
C ASN A 448 6.10 -21.08 -11.85
N LYS A 449 6.45 -22.32 -11.53
CA LYS A 449 5.83 -23.10 -10.43
C LYS A 449 5.96 -22.45 -9.04
N ASN A 450 6.76 -21.41 -8.91
CA ASN A 450 6.96 -20.70 -7.67
C ASN A 450 5.89 -19.62 -7.41
N TYR A 451 4.98 -19.37 -8.36
CA TYR A 451 3.91 -18.39 -8.21
C TYR A 451 2.54 -19.07 -8.07
N ASP A 452 1.75 -18.55 -7.14
CA ASP A 452 0.41 -19.04 -6.83
C ASP A 452 -0.68 -18.21 -7.58
N GLY A 453 -0.29 -17.20 -8.38
CA GLY A 453 -1.17 -16.35 -9.15
C GLY A 453 -0.62 -14.94 -9.33
N PHE A 454 -1.51 -14.00 -9.60
CA PHE A 454 -1.15 -12.60 -9.81
C PHE A 454 -2.25 -11.64 -9.33
N VAL A 455 -1.89 -10.36 -9.20
CA VAL A 455 -2.80 -9.29 -8.81
C VAL A 455 -2.67 -8.13 -9.81
N VAL A 456 -3.80 -7.63 -10.32
CA VAL A 456 -3.86 -6.56 -11.32
C VAL A 456 -3.98 -5.20 -10.64
N TYR A 457 -3.12 -4.26 -10.97
CA TYR A 457 -3.22 -2.87 -10.56
C TYR A 457 -3.67 -2.02 -11.75
N SER A 458 -4.91 -1.48 -11.79
CA SER A 458 -5.93 -1.53 -10.75
C SER A 458 -7.33 -1.81 -11.33
N TYR A 459 -8.35 -1.77 -10.49
CA TYR A 459 -9.75 -2.01 -10.86
C TYR A 459 -10.25 -1.09 -11.98
N SER A 460 -9.93 0.21 -11.95
CA SER A 460 -10.37 1.17 -12.96
C SER A 460 -9.90 0.81 -14.38
N ASP A 461 -8.73 0.18 -14.48
CA ASP A 461 -8.13 -0.20 -15.76
C ASP A 461 -8.80 -1.41 -16.41
N LEU A 462 -9.52 -2.24 -15.66
CA LEU A 462 -10.23 -3.41 -16.19
C LEU A 462 -11.25 -3.06 -17.29
N SER A 463 -11.71 -1.83 -17.35
CA SER A 463 -12.68 -1.34 -18.35
C SER A 463 -12.24 -0.09 -19.09
N ARG A 464 -10.97 0.31 -18.96
CA ARG A 464 -10.43 1.47 -19.66
C ARG A 464 -10.37 1.20 -21.16
N LYS A 465 -10.96 2.09 -21.97
CA LYS A 465 -11.11 1.89 -23.42
C LYS A 465 -9.78 1.66 -24.14
N SER A 466 -8.72 2.37 -23.72
CA SER A 466 -7.38 2.21 -24.33
C SER A 466 -6.71 0.87 -24.02
N CYS A 467 -7.26 0.09 -23.09
CA CYS A 467 -6.74 -1.24 -22.71
C CYS A 467 -7.73 -2.36 -23.07
N ALA A 468 -8.83 -2.08 -23.77
CA ALA A 468 -9.92 -3.03 -23.91
C ALA A 468 -9.48 -4.39 -24.51
N GLU A 469 -8.63 -4.37 -25.54
CA GLU A 469 -8.11 -5.60 -26.17
C GLU A 469 -7.18 -6.37 -25.23
N GLU A 470 -6.30 -5.69 -24.54
CA GLU A 470 -5.38 -6.25 -23.54
C GLU A 470 -6.15 -6.93 -22.40
N MET A 471 -7.16 -6.23 -21.87
CA MET A 471 -7.99 -6.73 -20.77
C MET A 471 -8.88 -7.91 -21.22
N GLU A 472 -9.40 -7.91 -22.44
CA GLU A 472 -10.18 -9.04 -22.95
C GLU A 472 -9.33 -10.29 -23.08
N ARG A 473 -8.09 -10.19 -23.61
CA ARG A 473 -7.15 -11.31 -23.72
C ARG A 473 -6.79 -11.88 -22.35
N LEU A 474 -6.55 -10.99 -21.36
CA LEU A 474 -6.28 -11.41 -20.00
C LEU A 474 -7.50 -12.10 -19.36
N ARG A 475 -8.70 -11.56 -19.55
CA ARG A 475 -9.95 -12.12 -19.07
C ARG A 475 -10.21 -13.53 -19.63
N GLU A 476 -10.05 -13.71 -20.93
CA GLU A 476 -10.17 -15.02 -21.58
C GLU A 476 -9.16 -16.02 -21.02
N TYR A 477 -7.92 -15.59 -20.84
CA TYR A 477 -6.89 -16.42 -20.22
C TYR A 477 -7.28 -16.88 -18.81
N ILE A 478 -7.76 -15.97 -17.95
CA ILE A 478 -8.17 -16.31 -16.58
C ILE A 478 -9.33 -17.30 -16.60
N LYS A 479 -10.36 -17.08 -17.44
CA LYS A 479 -11.52 -17.97 -17.55
C LYS A 479 -11.15 -19.38 -18.01
N ASN A 480 -10.17 -19.49 -18.89
CA ASN A 480 -9.74 -20.78 -19.43
C ASN A 480 -8.78 -21.55 -18.49
N ASN A 481 -8.14 -20.87 -17.50
CA ASN A 481 -7.12 -21.44 -16.62
C ASN A 481 -7.42 -21.28 -15.13
N GLY A 482 -8.55 -20.70 -14.77
CA GLY A 482 -8.90 -20.34 -13.37
C GLY A 482 -9.76 -21.38 -12.63
N ASN A 483 -10.02 -22.55 -13.21
CA ASN A 483 -10.79 -23.65 -12.58
C ASN A 483 -9.90 -24.67 -11.93
#